data_a30ab5b8d2baab3e6f49d9a89417cadf
#
_entry.id   a30ab5b8d2baab3e6f49d9a89417cadf
#
_cell.length_a   1.000
_cell.length_b   1.000
_cell.length_c   1.000
_cell.angle_alpha   90.00
_cell.angle_beta   90.00
_cell.angle_gamma   90.00
#
_symmetry.space_group_name_H-M   'P 1'
#
loop_
_entity.id
_entity.type
_entity.pdbx_description
1 polymer ?
#
loop_
_entity_poly.entity_id
_entity_poly.type
_entity_poly.pdbx_seq_one_letter_code
_entity_poly.pdbx_strand_id
1 'polypeptide(L)'
;MTAIHPAAVRHPPRRAKHESHPAQRSKPMTRRSVTLCYRVLDALEGSEIPFRESLERCGCDVTLVTDDSAARIPPPGAWLVIFGNAAWYPNVRARLLALPRQRRPHVALWHSEPLPPARATGLPAPWLSLREVAKILLRDPRATDVHTNYRTLRMLHRAGIPDVLVLSSRGRQEFLAERGIAGQFAALGCDPSMGRDLGITRDIDVLFLGILNVPRRNRLLAALRRQNINLTVAGSWNDPALWGEGRTRLLNRTKILVNLARTPSEFSGYRLSLGMANKALVVSEPIYRPEPFLPGTHFVMVPTDEMAASIRHYLGAEHERRIITETAARFVHEHATLERSTEQIVRLMEEHERHGHA
;
A
#
# COMPACT_ATOMS: atom_id res chain seq x y z
N MET A 1 42.82 58.57 -46.88
CA MET A 1 43.55 58.66 -45.59
C MET A 1 43.40 57.38 -44.90
N THR A 2 44.45 56.61 -44.89
CA THR A 2 44.58 55.21 -44.48
C THR A 2 44.84 55.16 -42.96
N ALA A 3 44.08 54.42 -42.22
CA ALA A 3 44.35 54.14 -40.80
C ALA A 3 44.74 52.68 -40.63
N ILE A 4 45.92 52.50 -40.04
CA ILE A 4 46.63 51.25 -39.85
C ILE A 4 46.17 50.60 -38.56
N HIS A 5 45.80 49.29 -38.58
CA HIS A 5 45.51 48.47 -37.41
C HIS A 5 46.81 47.87 -36.84
N PRO A 6 47.02 47.80 -35.51
CA PRO A 6 48.13 47.03 -34.96
C PRO A 6 47.68 45.58 -34.62
N ALA A 7 48.62 44.68 -34.94
CA ALA A 7 48.50 43.24 -34.80
C ALA A 7 48.35 42.78 -33.32
N ALA A 8 47.45 41.84 -33.06
CA ALA A 8 47.27 41.17 -31.78
C ALA A 8 48.25 39.98 -31.63
N VAL A 9 49.05 40.03 -30.59
CA VAL A 9 49.97 38.96 -30.17
C VAL A 9 49.15 37.80 -29.58
N ARG A 10 49.22 36.63 -30.19
CA ARG A 10 48.61 35.39 -29.68
C ARG A 10 49.58 34.71 -28.68
N HIS A 11 49.13 34.57 -27.41
CA HIS A 11 49.76 33.69 -26.44
C HIS A 11 49.20 32.25 -26.60
N PRO A 12 50.04 31.19 -26.47
CA PRO A 12 49.57 29.82 -26.52
C PRO A 12 48.88 29.43 -25.21
N PRO A 13 47.88 28.52 -25.24
CA PRO A 13 47.16 28.12 -24.05
C PRO A 13 48.02 27.24 -23.13
N ARG A 14 48.08 27.61 -21.87
CA ARG A 14 48.69 26.77 -20.81
C ARG A 14 47.85 25.47 -20.65
N ARG A 15 48.50 24.32 -20.88
CA ARG A 15 47.94 23.01 -20.51
C ARG A 15 47.74 22.94 -19.01
N ALA A 16 46.43 22.88 -18.59
CA ALA A 16 46.06 22.49 -17.25
C ALA A 16 46.38 21.00 -17.03
N LYS A 17 47.22 20.71 -16.06
CA LYS A 17 47.42 19.34 -15.60
C LYS A 17 46.11 18.89 -14.91
N HIS A 18 45.42 17.93 -15.50
CA HIS A 18 44.35 17.18 -14.84
C HIS A 18 45.01 16.30 -13.77
N GLU A 19 44.94 16.75 -12.54
CA GLU A 19 45.15 15.84 -11.38
C GLU A 19 43.91 14.93 -11.30
N SER A 20 44.13 13.69 -11.70
CA SER A 20 43.16 12.61 -11.49
C SER A 20 43.04 12.33 -9.99
N HIS A 21 41.99 12.85 -9.34
CA HIS A 21 41.59 12.39 -8.03
C HIS A 21 41.29 10.89 -8.12
N PRO A 22 41.86 10.05 -7.27
CA PRO A 22 41.50 8.64 -7.20
C PRO A 22 40.03 8.56 -6.79
N ALA A 23 39.19 7.97 -7.66
CA ALA A 23 37.82 7.65 -7.34
C ALA A 23 37.82 6.87 -6.01
N GLN A 24 37.23 7.47 -4.98
CA GLN A 24 36.97 6.78 -3.73
C GLN A 24 36.11 5.56 -4.08
N ARG A 25 36.72 4.37 -4.08
CA ARG A 25 36.00 3.11 -4.13
C ARG A 25 35.08 3.09 -2.91
N SER A 26 33.79 3.34 -3.12
CA SER A 26 32.75 3.13 -2.12
C SER A 26 32.92 1.68 -1.61
N LYS A 27 33.10 1.53 -0.30
CA LYS A 27 33.06 0.20 0.34
C LYS A 27 31.78 -0.48 -0.15
N PRO A 28 31.84 -1.77 -0.53
CA PRO A 28 30.63 -2.50 -0.88
C PRO A 28 29.69 -2.41 0.32
N MET A 29 28.54 -1.75 0.13
CA MET A 29 27.48 -1.76 1.15
C MET A 29 27.08 -3.21 1.36
N THR A 30 27.37 -3.74 2.55
CA THR A 30 26.89 -5.07 2.96
C THR A 30 25.38 -5.04 2.84
N ARG A 31 24.82 -5.81 1.91
CA ARG A 31 23.37 -5.94 1.73
C ARG A 31 22.76 -6.45 3.02
N ARG A 32 21.67 -5.82 3.47
CA ARG A 32 20.92 -6.28 4.65
C ARG A 32 20.19 -7.57 4.34
N SER A 33 20.40 -8.59 5.15
CA SER A 33 19.66 -9.85 5.05
C SER A 33 18.24 -9.68 5.61
N VAL A 34 17.25 -9.96 4.79
CA VAL A 34 15.82 -9.84 5.11
C VAL A 34 15.11 -11.15 4.76
N THR A 35 14.35 -11.70 5.69
CA THR A 35 13.42 -12.80 5.42
C THR A 35 12.01 -12.25 5.35
N LEU A 36 11.34 -12.34 4.20
CA LEU A 36 9.98 -11.87 3.98
C LEU A 36 8.98 -13.01 4.14
N CYS A 37 7.97 -12.83 5.00
CA CYS A 37 6.83 -13.73 5.07
C CYS A 37 6.00 -13.63 3.79
N TYR A 38 5.80 -14.76 3.13
CA TYR A 38 5.14 -14.90 1.84
C TYR A 38 3.95 -15.84 1.93
N ARG A 39 2.84 -15.44 1.33
CA ARG A 39 1.67 -16.31 1.17
C ARG A 39 1.69 -16.94 -0.21
N VAL A 40 1.59 -18.25 -0.23
CA VAL A 40 1.26 -18.97 -1.47
C VAL A 40 -0.25 -18.78 -1.71
N LEU A 41 -0.60 -17.97 -2.69
CA LEU A 41 -1.96 -17.80 -3.16
C LEU A 41 -2.06 -18.56 -4.47
N ASP A 42 -2.95 -19.57 -4.53
CA ASP A 42 -3.15 -20.41 -5.73
C ASP A 42 -3.18 -19.55 -7.00
N ALA A 43 -2.32 -19.76 -7.95
CA ALA A 43 -2.24 -19.10 -9.25
C ALA A 43 -2.18 -17.56 -9.28
N LEU A 44 -2.17 -16.86 -8.14
CA LEU A 44 -2.15 -15.40 -8.07
C LEU A 44 -0.90 -14.94 -7.34
N GLU A 45 -0.14 -14.02 -7.96
CA GLU A 45 0.96 -13.35 -7.29
C GLU A 45 0.41 -12.43 -6.19
N GLY A 46 0.82 -12.68 -4.95
CA GLY A 46 0.49 -11.82 -3.82
C GLY A 46 1.22 -10.49 -3.88
N SER A 47 0.73 -9.51 -3.14
CA SER A 47 1.37 -8.19 -3.01
C SER A 47 2.78 -8.26 -2.42
N GLU A 48 3.15 -9.41 -1.85
CA GLU A 48 4.47 -9.69 -1.30
C GLU A 48 5.57 -9.74 -2.38
N ILE A 49 5.24 -10.13 -3.62
CA ILE A 49 6.22 -10.20 -4.72
C ILE A 49 6.71 -8.81 -5.14
N PRO A 50 5.83 -7.84 -5.48
CA PRO A 50 6.28 -6.47 -5.73
C PRO A 50 7.04 -5.86 -4.54
N PHE A 51 6.64 -6.18 -3.32
CA PHE A 51 7.31 -5.69 -2.12
C PHE A 51 8.71 -6.30 -1.96
N ARG A 52 8.89 -7.61 -2.23
CA ARG A 52 10.21 -8.26 -2.29
C ARG A 52 11.13 -7.53 -3.27
N GLU A 53 10.67 -7.34 -4.51
CA GLU A 53 11.43 -6.67 -5.55
C GLU A 53 11.81 -5.23 -5.14
N SER A 54 10.91 -4.54 -4.46
CA SER A 54 11.18 -3.20 -3.93
C SER A 54 12.25 -3.24 -2.82
N LEU A 55 12.21 -4.22 -1.91
CA LEU A 55 13.27 -4.42 -0.88
C LEU A 55 14.64 -4.71 -1.53
N GLU A 56 14.66 -5.53 -2.59
CA GLU A 56 15.88 -5.86 -3.33
C GLU A 56 16.48 -4.61 -4.00
N ARG A 57 15.63 -3.73 -4.57
CA ARG A 57 16.05 -2.42 -5.12
C ARG A 57 16.58 -1.48 -4.03
N CYS A 58 16.02 -1.57 -2.81
CA CYS A 58 16.51 -0.84 -1.64
C CYS A 58 17.80 -1.44 -1.02
N GLY A 59 18.46 -2.39 -1.69
CA GLY A 59 19.74 -2.96 -1.26
C GLY A 59 19.64 -4.08 -0.23
N CYS A 60 18.45 -4.69 -0.06
CA CYS A 60 18.27 -5.87 0.76
C CYS A 60 18.58 -7.16 -0.02
N ASP A 61 19.07 -8.18 0.69
CA ASP A 61 19.14 -9.56 0.22
C ASP A 61 17.93 -10.31 0.81
N VAL A 62 16.96 -10.64 -0.05
CA VAL A 62 15.64 -11.10 0.41
C VAL A 62 15.46 -12.59 0.20
N THR A 63 15.20 -13.30 1.30
CA THR A 63 14.73 -14.69 1.28
C THR A 63 13.24 -14.76 1.61
N LEU A 64 12.55 -15.78 1.11
CA LEU A 64 11.12 -15.97 1.35
C LEU A 64 10.88 -17.10 2.35
N VAL A 65 9.90 -16.91 3.24
CA VAL A 65 9.43 -17.92 4.18
C VAL A 65 7.91 -17.99 4.15
N THR A 66 7.37 -19.21 4.03
CA THR A 66 5.93 -19.45 4.16
C THR A 66 5.59 -19.81 5.61
N ASP A 67 4.29 -19.74 5.95
CA ASP A 67 3.84 -20.12 7.30
C ASP A 67 4.13 -21.60 7.64
N ASP A 68 4.06 -22.49 6.64
CA ASP A 68 4.38 -23.92 6.81
C ASP A 68 5.88 -24.16 7.03
N SER A 69 6.72 -23.23 6.58
CA SER A 69 8.17 -23.26 6.79
C SER A 69 8.65 -22.38 7.96
N ALA A 70 7.80 -22.13 8.96
CA ALA A 70 8.07 -21.28 10.11
C ALA A 70 9.35 -21.66 10.91
N ALA A 71 9.84 -22.91 10.78
CA ALA A 71 11.11 -23.31 11.35
C ALA A 71 12.33 -22.60 10.73
N ARG A 72 12.17 -22.01 9.54
CA ARG A 72 13.21 -21.29 8.78
C ARG A 72 13.19 -19.78 9.01
N ILE A 73 12.54 -19.30 10.08
CA ILE A 73 12.66 -17.88 10.43
C ILE A 73 14.14 -17.55 10.69
N PRO A 74 14.60 -16.32 10.38
CA PRO A 74 16.01 -15.99 10.44
C PRO A 74 16.53 -16.00 11.87
N PRO A 75 17.88 -16.08 12.05
CA PRO A 75 18.53 -16.04 13.35
C PRO A 75 18.44 -14.63 13.99
N PRO A 76 18.80 -14.49 15.28
CA PRO A 76 18.95 -13.19 15.92
C PRO A 76 19.88 -12.27 15.12
N GLY A 77 19.56 -10.98 15.10
CA GLY A 77 20.31 -9.96 14.37
C GLY A 77 19.96 -9.83 12.88
N ALA A 78 19.21 -10.79 12.30
CA ALA A 78 18.62 -10.66 10.96
C ALA A 78 17.17 -10.17 11.06
N TRP A 79 16.60 -9.70 9.94
CA TRP A 79 15.23 -9.17 9.89
C TRP A 79 14.23 -10.19 9.36
N LEU A 80 13.12 -10.33 10.08
CA LEU A 80 11.90 -10.95 9.59
C LEU A 80 10.89 -9.84 9.26
N VAL A 81 10.47 -9.77 8.02
CA VAL A 81 9.49 -8.78 7.55
C VAL A 81 8.16 -9.46 7.30
N ILE A 82 7.10 -8.94 7.89
CA ILE A 82 5.73 -9.39 7.69
C ILE A 82 4.96 -8.28 6.99
N PHE A 83 4.48 -8.55 5.78
CA PHE A 83 3.65 -7.62 5.02
C PHE A 83 2.17 -8.04 5.08
N GLY A 84 1.30 -7.08 5.33
CA GLY A 84 -0.16 -7.28 5.34
C GLY A 84 -0.74 -7.52 6.71
N ASN A 85 -0.78 -8.76 7.18
CA ASN A 85 -1.39 -9.10 8.47
C ASN A 85 -0.67 -10.27 9.14
N ALA A 86 -0.18 -10.06 10.34
CA ALA A 86 0.44 -11.12 11.12
C ALA A 86 -0.52 -12.29 11.46
N ALA A 87 -1.85 -12.07 11.38
CA ALA A 87 -2.83 -13.14 11.58
C ALA A 87 -2.80 -14.21 10.47
N TRP A 88 -2.25 -13.88 9.29
CA TRP A 88 -2.11 -14.84 8.18
C TRP A 88 -1.00 -15.87 8.38
N TYR A 89 -0.14 -15.66 9.37
CA TYR A 89 1.04 -16.50 9.66
C TYR A 89 0.98 -17.06 11.09
N PRO A 90 0.03 -17.98 11.39
CA PRO A 90 -0.15 -18.50 12.74
C PRO A 90 1.07 -19.27 13.25
N ASN A 91 1.77 -20.06 12.39
CA ASN A 91 2.95 -20.83 12.77
C ASN A 91 4.17 -19.94 12.99
N VAL A 92 4.42 -18.97 12.10
CA VAL A 92 5.49 -17.96 12.27
C VAL A 92 5.25 -17.20 13.57
N ARG A 93 4.02 -16.76 13.84
CA ARG A 93 3.66 -16.05 15.07
C ARG A 93 3.86 -16.91 16.31
N ALA A 94 3.42 -18.17 16.28
CA ALA A 94 3.61 -19.10 17.39
C ALA A 94 5.11 -19.33 17.69
N ARG A 95 5.92 -19.47 16.64
CA ARG A 95 7.37 -19.61 16.74
C ARG A 95 8.02 -18.38 17.36
N LEU A 96 7.68 -17.17 16.89
CA LEU A 96 8.18 -15.92 17.46
C LEU A 96 7.84 -15.78 18.95
N LEU A 97 6.61 -16.14 19.35
CA LEU A 97 6.16 -16.05 20.74
C LEU A 97 6.85 -17.09 21.63
N ALA A 98 7.20 -18.26 21.11
CA ALA A 98 7.89 -19.32 21.84
C ALA A 98 9.39 -19.04 22.07
N LEU A 99 10.01 -18.19 21.25
CA LEU A 99 11.42 -17.85 21.37
C LEU A 99 11.66 -16.83 22.49
N PRO A 100 12.70 -17.00 23.34
CA PRO A 100 13.18 -15.94 24.21
C PRO A 100 13.59 -14.71 23.40
N ARG A 101 13.43 -13.51 23.97
CA ARG A 101 13.72 -12.24 23.26
C ARG A 101 15.10 -12.22 22.59
N GLN A 102 16.12 -12.71 23.28
CA GLN A 102 17.52 -12.73 22.79
C GLN A 102 17.74 -13.70 21.62
N ARG A 103 16.81 -14.62 21.39
CA ARG A 103 16.87 -15.60 20.28
C ARG A 103 15.91 -15.27 19.14
N ARG A 104 15.22 -14.13 19.22
CA ARG A 104 14.32 -13.68 18.14
C ARG A 104 15.10 -12.91 17.08
N PRO A 105 14.72 -13.02 15.82
CA PRO A 105 15.11 -12.03 14.81
C PRO A 105 14.51 -10.66 15.15
N HIS A 106 15.02 -9.60 14.56
CA HIS A 106 14.29 -8.34 14.48
C HIS A 106 13.04 -8.52 13.62
N VAL A 107 11.91 -7.92 14.02
CA VAL A 107 10.66 -8.07 13.31
C VAL A 107 10.14 -6.71 12.86
N ALA A 108 9.98 -6.52 11.55
CA ALA A 108 9.25 -5.41 10.96
C ALA A 108 7.87 -5.90 10.48
N LEU A 109 6.80 -5.26 10.94
CA LEU A 109 5.44 -5.56 10.51
C LEU A 109 4.83 -4.35 9.80
N TRP A 110 4.56 -4.47 8.51
CA TRP A 110 3.77 -3.49 7.76
C TRP A 110 2.31 -3.93 7.68
N HIS A 111 1.51 -3.47 8.61
CA HIS A 111 0.10 -3.87 8.73
C HIS A 111 -0.79 -3.06 7.78
N SER A 112 -1.49 -3.75 6.88
CA SER A 112 -2.37 -3.14 5.87
C SER A 112 -3.86 -3.49 6.02
N GLU A 113 -4.20 -4.42 6.90
CA GLU A 113 -5.58 -4.89 7.07
C GLU A 113 -6.42 -3.97 7.98
N PRO A 114 -7.75 -4.00 7.84
CA PRO A 114 -8.65 -3.17 8.63
C PRO A 114 -8.50 -3.35 10.13
N LEU A 115 -8.58 -2.23 10.85
CA LEU A 115 -8.69 -2.15 12.31
C LEU A 115 -10.00 -1.45 12.69
N PRO A 116 -10.46 -1.56 13.94
CA PRO A 116 -11.58 -0.74 14.39
C PRO A 116 -11.31 0.75 14.16
N PRO A 117 -12.35 1.57 13.99
CA PRO A 117 -12.18 2.99 13.77
C PRO A 117 -11.57 3.68 15.00
N ALA A 118 -10.77 4.75 14.76
CA ALA A 118 -10.29 5.64 15.80
C ALA A 118 -11.48 6.39 16.46
N ARG A 119 -11.34 6.79 17.71
CA ARG A 119 -12.40 7.50 18.46
C ARG A 119 -12.85 8.78 17.78
N ALA A 120 -11.91 9.51 17.18
CA ALA A 120 -12.19 10.75 16.48
C ALA A 120 -13.15 10.61 15.29
N THR A 121 -13.36 9.38 14.78
CA THR A 121 -14.37 9.13 13.74
C THR A 121 -15.81 9.23 14.28
N GLY A 122 -16.02 9.14 15.58
CA GLY A 122 -17.35 9.00 16.20
C GLY A 122 -18.08 7.69 15.87
N LEU A 123 -17.45 6.77 15.14
CA LEU A 123 -18.05 5.53 14.68
C LEU A 123 -17.84 4.40 15.70
N PRO A 124 -18.88 3.58 15.97
CA PRO A 124 -18.71 2.38 16.78
C PRO A 124 -17.86 1.34 16.06
N ALA A 125 -17.16 0.50 16.82
CA ALA A 125 -16.53 -0.69 16.24
C ALA A 125 -17.61 -1.59 15.60
N PRO A 126 -17.36 -2.14 14.40
CA PRO A 126 -18.33 -2.99 13.73
C PRO A 126 -18.59 -4.26 14.56
N TRP A 127 -19.84 -4.73 14.54
CA TRP A 127 -20.21 -5.99 15.18
C TRP A 127 -19.58 -7.17 14.42
N LEU A 128 -19.17 -8.19 15.18
CA LEU A 128 -18.76 -9.47 14.59
C LEU A 128 -19.97 -10.15 13.94
N SER A 129 -19.82 -10.52 12.67
CA SER A 129 -20.82 -11.37 12.02
C SER A 129 -20.75 -12.79 12.58
N LEU A 130 -21.85 -13.53 12.52
CA LEU A 130 -21.88 -14.95 12.94
C LEU A 130 -20.82 -15.77 12.17
N ARG A 131 -20.58 -15.46 10.90
CA ARG A 131 -19.55 -16.09 10.10
C ARG A 131 -18.13 -15.83 10.65
N GLU A 132 -17.84 -14.62 11.08
CA GLU A 132 -16.54 -14.30 11.68
C GLU A 132 -16.39 -14.93 13.06
N VAL A 133 -17.45 -14.97 13.84
CA VAL A 133 -17.49 -15.73 15.11
C VAL A 133 -17.17 -17.21 14.86
N ALA A 134 -17.80 -17.84 13.85
CA ALA A 134 -17.52 -19.23 13.50
C ALA A 134 -16.05 -19.43 13.07
N LYS A 135 -15.48 -18.54 12.26
CA LYS A 135 -14.07 -18.62 11.87
C LYS A 135 -13.13 -18.49 13.08
N ILE A 136 -13.43 -17.59 14.00
CA ILE A 136 -12.64 -17.42 15.24
C ILE A 136 -12.69 -18.69 16.08
N LEU A 137 -13.87 -19.27 16.26
CA LEU A 137 -14.05 -20.53 17.01
C LEU A 137 -13.33 -21.71 16.35
N LEU A 138 -13.37 -21.80 15.03
CA LEU A 138 -12.69 -22.81 14.22
C LEU A 138 -11.19 -22.53 14.03
N ARG A 139 -10.68 -21.43 14.59
CA ARG A 139 -9.29 -20.97 14.41
C ARG A 139 -8.88 -20.85 12.94
N ASP A 140 -9.83 -20.50 12.05
CA ASP A 140 -9.56 -20.30 10.61
C ASP A 140 -8.58 -19.14 10.44
N PRO A 141 -7.38 -19.35 9.83
CA PRO A 141 -6.40 -18.28 9.60
C PRO A 141 -6.92 -17.19 8.65
N ARG A 142 -8.01 -17.45 7.91
CA ARG A 142 -8.68 -16.48 7.06
C ARG A 142 -9.64 -15.55 7.82
N ALA A 143 -9.73 -15.65 9.14
CA ALA A 143 -10.44 -14.66 9.95
C ALA A 143 -9.69 -13.32 9.90
N THR A 144 -10.19 -12.38 9.08
CA THR A 144 -9.59 -11.07 8.83
C THR A 144 -10.52 -9.92 9.21
N ASP A 145 -11.30 -10.13 10.28
CA ASP A 145 -12.11 -9.03 10.82
C ASP A 145 -11.26 -8.06 11.66
N VAL A 146 -11.80 -6.86 11.84
CA VAL A 146 -11.10 -5.77 12.55
C VAL A 146 -10.69 -6.13 13.99
N HIS A 147 -11.46 -6.98 14.66
CA HIS A 147 -11.21 -7.38 16.05
C HIS A 147 -10.10 -8.41 16.14
N THR A 148 -10.10 -9.41 15.24
CA THR A 148 -9.03 -10.42 15.16
C THR A 148 -7.70 -9.76 14.80
N ASN A 149 -7.72 -8.81 13.85
CA ASN A 149 -6.54 -8.05 13.47
C ASN A 149 -5.97 -7.27 14.66
N TYR A 150 -6.81 -6.51 15.36
CA TYR A 150 -6.40 -5.79 16.56
C TYR A 150 -5.90 -6.70 17.67
N ARG A 151 -6.63 -7.80 17.95
CA ARG A 151 -6.24 -8.78 18.98
C ARG A 151 -4.86 -9.37 18.69
N THR A 152 -4.57 -9.69 17.44
CA THR A 152 -3.27 -10.19 17.03
C THR A 152 -2.16 -9.16 17.25
N LEU A 153 -2.36 -7.92 16.81
CA LEU A 153 -1.40 -6.83 17.04
C LEU A 153 -1.15 -6.59 18.52
N ARG A 154 -2.22 -6.54 19.33
CA ARG A 154 -2.11 -6.35 20.77
C ARG A 154 -1.37 -7.49 21.46
N MET A 155 -1.57 -8.73 21.02
CA MET A 155 -0.87 -9.90 21.56
C MET A 155 0.64 -9.82 21.25
N LEU A 156 0.99 -9.51 20.00
CA LEU A 156 2.37 -9.34 19.58
C LEU A 156 3.06 -8.18 20.31
N HIS A 157 2.39 -7.03 20.37
CA HIS A 157 2.90 -5.85 21.09
C HIS A 157 3.22 -6.16 22.57
N ARG A 158 2.34 -6.89 23.28
CA ARG A 158 2.59 -7.32 24.66
C ARG A 158 3.80 -8.26 24.82
N ALA A 159 4.16 -8.96 23.76
CA ALA A 159 5.35 -9.81 23.71
C ALA A 159 6.62 -9.06 23.24
N GLY A 160 6.53 -7.73 23.05
CA GLY A 160 7.62 -6.92 22.52
C GLY A 160 7.90 -7.19 21.05
N ILE A 161 6.86 -7.49 20.27
CA ILE A 161 6.89 -7.72 18.81
C ILE A 161 5.82 -6.80 18.18
N PRO A 162 6.07 -6.19 17.05
CA PRO A 162 7.32 -6.09 16.29
C PRO A 162 8.26 -5.02 16.87
N ASP A 163 9.53 -5.04 16.45
CA ASP A 163 10.50 -3.98 16.73
C ASP A 163 10.19 -2.72 15.90
N VAL A 164 9.71 -2.91 14.67
CA VAL A 164 9.23 -1.85 13.78
C VAL A 164 7.80 -2.15 13.35
N LEU A 165 6.84 -1.32 13.79
CA LEU A 165 5.44 -1.39 13.36
C LEU A 165 5.13 -0.26 12.37
N VAL A 166 4.71 -0.64 11.17
CA VAL A 166 4.30 0.28 10.11
C VAL A 166 2.83 0.04 9.78
N LEU A 167 2.09 1.12 9.57
CA LEU A 167 0.65 1.11 9.32
C LEU A 167 0.34 1.82 8.01
N SER A 168 -0.44 1.19 7.16
CA SER A 168 -0.77 1.72 5.84
C SER A 168 -1.87 2.79 5.83
N SER A 169 -2.32 3.24 7.00
CA SER A 169 -3.36 4.26 7.14
C SER A 169 -3.15 5.08 8.40
N ARG A 170 -3.33 6.40 8.31
CA ARG A 170 -3.31 7.30 9.46
C ARG A 170 -4.40 6.98 10.48
N GLY A 171 -5.59 6.61 10.02
CA GLY A 171 -6.67 6.21 10.92
C GLY A 171 -6.33 4.96 11.75
N ARG A 172 -5.62 3.97 11.15
CA ARG A 172 -5.13 2.80 11.88
C ARG A 172 -4.01 3.16 12.86
N GLN A 173 -3.13 4.06 12.47
CA GLN A 173 -2.08 4.58 13.35
C GLN A 173 -2.69 5.23 14.59
N GLU A 174 -3.66 6.10 14.41
CA GLU A 174 -4.36 6.80 15.49
C GLU A 174 -5.12 5.82 16.39
N PHE A 175 -5.86 4.86 15.81
CA PHE A 175 -6.54 3.83 16.58
C PHE A 175 -5.61 3.05 17.52
N LEU A 176 -4.40 2.70 17.05
CA LEU A 176 -3.41 2.00 17.86
C LEU A 176 -2.75 2.91 18.89
N ALA A 177 -2.42 4.15 18.52
CA ALA A 177 -1.85 5.14 19.43
C ALA A 177 -2.77 5.44 20.61
N GLU A 178 -4.10 5.52 20.41
CA GLU A 178 -5.10 5.65 21.47
C GLU A 178 -5.06 4.50 22.49
N ARG A 179 -4.37 3.40 22.16
CA ARG A 179 -4.26 2.17 22.96
C ARG A 179 -2.83 1.88 23.41
N GLY A 180 -1.96 2.89 23.30
CA GLY A 180 -0.57 2.79 23.72
C GLY A 180 0.31 1.95 22.79
N ILE A 181 -0.13 1.67 21.55
CA ILE A 181 0.64 0.93 20.57
C ILE A 181 1.18 1.93 19.53
N ALA A 182 2.46 2.25 19.66
CA ALA A 182 3.13 3.14 18.71
C ALA A 182 3.39 2.43 17.37
N GLY A 183 3.25 3.16 16.27
CA GLY A 183 3.58 2.69 14.93
C GLY A 183 3.81 3.86 13.98
N GLN A 184 4.57 3.62 12.92
CA GLN A 184 4.86 4.61 11.90
C GLN A 184 3.87 4.48 10.74
N PHE A 185 3.62 5.57 10.04
CA PHE A 185 2.77 5.55 8.85
C PHE A 185 3.64 5.42 7.60
N ALA A 186 3.33 4.42 6.75
CA ALA A 186 3.76 4.37 5.36
C ALA A 186 2.58 3.88 4.52
N ALA A 187 2.15 4.68 3.54
CA ALA A 187 1.05 4.31 2.67
C ALA A 187 1.39 3.06 1.85
N LEU A 188 0.36 2.27 1.48
CA LEU A 188 0.52 1.27 0.44
C LEU A 188 0.74 2.00 -0.89
N GLY A 189 1.99 2.04 -1.33
CA GLY A 189 2.38 2.73 -2.54
C GLY A 189 1.89 2.04 -3.81
N CYS A 190 1.89 2.77 -4.91
CA CYS A 190 1.64 2.24 -6.24
C CYS A 190 2.87 1.48 -6.74
N ASP A 191 2.65 0.28 -7.24
CA ASP A 191 3.63 -0.54 -7.94
C ASP A 191 3.28 -0.57 -9.44
N PRO A 192 4.25 -0.68 -10.35
CA PRO A 192 3.96 -0.79 -11.79
C PRO A 192 2.98 -1.90 -12.17
N SER A 193 2.92 -2.99 -11.38
CA SER A 193 1.95 -4.08 -11.57
C SER A 193 0.50 -3.68 -11.28
N MET A 194 0.26 -2.55 -10.60
CA MET A 194 -1.08 -2.01 -10.36
C MET A 194 -1.70 -1.39 -11.61
N GLY A 195 -0.89 -1.05 -12.61
CA GLY A 195 -1.35 -0.59 -13.90
C GLY A 195 -0.70 0.70 -14.37
N ARG A 196 -1.10 1.09 -15.57
CA ARG A 196 -0.66 2.26 -16.31
C ARG A 196 -1.76 2.73 -17.25
N ASP A 197 -1.61 3.90 -17.83
CA ASP A 197 -2.50 4.35 -18.89
C ASP A 197 -2.19 3.60 -20.20
N LEU A 198 -3.21 2.94 -20.76
CA LEU A 198 -3.11 2.21 -22.04
C LEU A 198 -3.59 3.04 -23.23
N GLY A 199 -4.15 4.23 -23.00
CA GLY A 199 -4.67 5.09 -24.07
C GLY A 199 -5.89 4.51 -24.80
N ILE A 200 -6.61 3.55 -24.22
CA ILE A 200 -7.77 2.89 -24.85
C ILE A 200 -9.09 3.59 -24.49
N THR A 201 -10.12 3.33 -25.32
CA THR A 201 -11.45 3.89 -25.12
C THR A 201 -12.04 3.45 -23.78
N ARG A 202 -12.63 4.40 -23.02
CA ARG A 202 -13.33 4.15 -21.75
C ARG A 202 -14.80 3.94 -22.03
N ASP A 203 -15.22 2.69 -22.14
CA ASP A 203 -16.58 2.25 -22.48
C ASP A 203 -17.38 1.74 -21.26
N ILE A 204 -16.75 1.63 -20.09
CA ILE A 204 -17.40 1.28 -18.82
C ILE A 204 -17.63 2.57 -18.03
N ASP A 205 -18.90 2.96 -17.87
CA ASP A 205 -19.24 4.19 -17.17
C ASP A 205 -18.84 4.15 -15.70
N VAL A 206 -19.29 3.11 -14.97
CA VAL A 206 -19.03 2.96 -13.55
C VAL A 206 -18.66 1.52 -13.23
N LEU A 207 -17.55 1.34 -12.54
CA LEU A 207 -17.08 0.04 -12.06
C LEU A 207 -17.01 0.01 -10.53
N PHE A 208 -17.46 -1.06 -9.92
CA PHE A 208 -17.05 -1.46 -8.59
C PHE A 208 -16.16 -2.69 -8.70
N LEU A 209 -14.90 -2.59 -8.22
CA LEU A 209 -13.95 -3.69 -8.17
C LEU A 209 -13.76 -4.14 -6.72
N GLY A 210 -14.24 -5.34 -6.38
CA GLY A 210 -14.10 -5.89 -5.04
C GLY A 210 -15.14 -6.94 -4.66
N ILE A 211 -14.86 -7.67 -3.58
CA ILE A 211 -15.68 -8.80 -3.13
C ILE A 211 -17.06 -8.34 -2.66
N LEU A 212 -18.09 -9.10 -3.04
CA LEU A 212 -19.49 -8.83 -2.73
C LEU A 212 -20.01 -9.51 -1.42
N ASN A 213 -19.15 -10.16 -0.65
CA ASN A 213 -19.54 -10.82 0.59
C ASN A 213 -19.78 -9.88 1.80
N VAL A 214 -19.90 -8.58 1.54
CA VAL A 214 -20.10 -7.53 2.56
C VAL A 214 -21.49 -6.94 2.41
N PRO A 215 -22.46 -7.24 3.31
CA PRO A 215 -23.86 -6.79 3.19
C PRO A 215 -24.00 -5.27 3.03
N ARG A 216 -23.15 -4.49 3.70
CA ARG A 216 -23.13 -3.03 3.58
C ARG A 216 -22.85 -2.58 2.13
N ARG A 217 -21.81 -3.14 1.49
CA ARG A 217 -21.48 -2.83 0.09
C ARG A 217 -22.62 -3.18 -0.85
N ASN A 218 -23.21 -4.35 -0.68
CA ASN A 218 -24.29 -4.81 -1.53
C ASN A 218 -25.49 -3.86 -1.44
N ARG A 219 -25.84 -3.36 -0.24
CA ARG A 219 -26.90 -2.36 -0.07
C ARG A 219 -26.59 -1.05 -0.78
N LEU A 220 -25.36 -0.54 -0.69
CA LEU A 220 -24.93 0.69 -1.34
C LEU A 220 -24.89 0.55 -2.87
N LEU A 221 -24.37 -0.56 -3.40
CA LEU A 221 -24.37 -0.85 -4.83
C LEU A 221 -25.80 -0.98 -5.37
N ALA A 222 -26.70 -1.64 -4.64
CA ALA A 222 -28.11 -1.71 -5.00
C ALA A 222 -28.80 -0.33 -4.97
N ALA A 223 -28.41 0.55 -4.04
CA ALA A 223 -28.92 1.92 -3.99
C ALA A 223 -28.48 2.75 -5.21
N LEU A 224 -27.23 2.60 -5.66
CA LEU A 224 -26.75 3.24 -6.90
C LEU A 224 -27.52 2.75 -8.13
N ARG A 225 -27.74 1.43 -8.25
CA ARG A 225 -28.53 0.87 -9.36
C ARG A 225 -29.98 1.38 -9.37
N ARG A 226 -30.63 1.47 -8.21
CA ARG A 226 -32.00 2.06 -8.09
C ARG A 226 -32.06 3.52 -8.52
N GLN A 227 -30.94 4.23 -8.46
CA GLN A 227 -30.81 5.61 -8.95
C GLN A 227 -30.34 5.67 -10.42
N ASN A 228 -30.53 4.57 -11.19
CA ASN A 228 -30.19 4.46 -12.61
C ASN A 228 -28.70 4.67 -12.94
N ILE A 229 -27.79 4.33 -12.03
CA ILE A 229 -26.36 4.26 -12.33
C ILE A 229 -26.08 2.94 -13.06
N ASN A 230 -25.56 3.02 -14.30
CA ASN A 230 -25.08 1.87 -15.06
C ASN A 230 -23.80 1.33 -14.44
N LEU A 231 -23.95 0.41 -13.47
CA LEU A 231 -22.88 -0.07 -12.60
C LEU A 231 -22.44 -1.49 -12.98
N THR A 232 -21.25 -1.61 -13.50
CA THR A 232 -20.52 -2.87 -13.65
C THR A 232 -19.92 -3.29 -12.31
N VAL A 233 -20.02 -4.57 -11.98
CA VAL A 233 -19.43 -5.11 -10.75
C VAL A 233 -18.50 -6.26 -11.12
N ALA A 234 -17.25 -6.15 -10.70
CA ALA A 234 -16.21 -7.17 -10.86
C ALA A 234 -15.59 -7.47 -9.50
N GLY A 235 -15.54 -8.73 -9.11
CA GLY A 235 -15.01 -9.04 -7.79
C GLY A 235 -15.04 -10.49 -7.38
N SER A 236 -14.22 -11.30 -8.04
CA SER A 236 -13.85 -12.63 -7.57
C SER A 236 -12.34 -12.68 -7.38
N TRP A 237 -11.89 -13.15 -6.21
CA TRP A 237 -10.46 -13.43 -5.98
C TRP A 237 -9.92 -14.56 -6.87
N ASN A 238 -10.83 -15.43 -7.34
CA ASN A 238 -10.48 -16.60 -8.13
C ASN A 238 -10.60 -16.36 -9.64
N ASP A 239 -10.86 -15.12 -10.07
CA ASP A 239 -10.93 -14.76 -11.48
C ASP A 239 -9.60 -14.19 -11.96
N PRO A 240 -8.78 -14.94 -12.73
CA PRO A 240 -7.49 -14.47 -13.22
C PRO A 240 -7.59 -13.19 -14.07
N ALA A 241 -8.74 -12.96 -14.74
CA ALA A 241 -8.96 -11.76 -15.56
C ALA A 241 -9.02 -10.46 -14.73
N LEU A 242 -9.20 -10.57 -13.41
CA LEU A 242 -9.21 -9.43 -12.49
C LEU A 242 -7.86 -9.14 -11.85
N TRP A 243 -6.78 -9.75 -12.38
CA TRP A 243 -5.41 -9.57 -11.91
C TRP A 243 -4.47 -9.16 -13.04
N GLY A 244 -3.33 -8.56 -12.68
CA GLY A 244 -2.30 -8.18 -13.62
C GLY A 244 -2.83 -7.34 -14.80
N GLU A 245 -2.50 -7.74 -16.00
CA GLU A 245 -2.85 -7.03 -17.24
C GLU A 245 -4.37 -7.01 -17.50
N GLY A 246 -5.09 -8.07 -17.14
CA GLY A 246 -6.57 -8.11 -17.25
C GLY A 246 -7.24 -7.02 -16.42
N ARG A 247 -6.78 -6.84 -15.17
CA ARG A 247 -7.24 -5.78 -14.28
C ARG A 247 -6.85 -4.39 -14.82
N THR A 248 -5.63 -4.23 -15.31
CA THR A 248 -5.16 -2.99 -15.92
C THR A 248 -6.06 -2.60 -17.09
N ARG A 249 -6.36 -3.54 -17.98
CA ARG A 249 -7.26 -3.32 -19.14
C ARG A 249 -8.69 -2.98 -18.70
N LEU A 250 -9.24 -3.68 -17.69
CA LEU A 250 -10.57 -3.39 -17.14
C LEU A 250 -10.64 -1.96 -16.57
N LEU A 251 -9.64 -1.55 -15.79
CA LEU A 251 -9.60 -0.22 -15.18
C LEU A 251 -9.37 0.88 -16.24
N ASN A 252 -8.60 0.62 -17.30
CA ASN A 252 -8.42 1.55 -18.42
C ASN A 252 -9.68 1.74 -19.25
N ARG A 253 -10.59 0.75 -19.30
CA ARG A 253 -11.92 0.88 -19.91
C ARG A 253 -12.91 1.64 -19.02
N THR A 254 -12.56 1.87 -17.74
CA THR A 254 -13.47 2.43 -16.74
C THR A 254 -13.34 3.96 -16.68
N LYS A 255 -14.47 4.68 -16.72
CA LYS A 255 -14.50 6.13 -16.47
C LYS A 255 -14.45 6.43 -14.98
N ILE A 256 -15.29 5.76 -14.18
CA ILE A 256 -15.43 5.99 -12.73
C ILE A 256 -15.31 4.67 -11.98
N LEU A 257 -14.37 4.60 -11.03
CA LEU A 257 -14.22 3.51 -10.07
C LEU A 257 -14.85 3.91 -8.74
N VAL A 258 -15.88 3.18 -8.31
CA VAL A 258 -16.52 3.42 -7.00
C VAL A 258 -15.73 2.77 -5.89
N ASN A 259 -15.37 3.54 -4.87
CA ASN A 259 -14.70 3.04 -3.67
C ASN A 259 -15.69 2.97 -2.49
N LEU A 260 -16.06 1.76 -2.12
CA LEU A 260 -16.88 1.43 -0.94
C LEU A 260 -16.10 0.51 -0.01
N ALA A 261 -15.83 0.94 1.20
CA ALA A 261 -15.10 0.19 2.19
C ALA A 261 -15.93 -0.93 2.84
N ARG A 262 -15.31 -1.85 3.57
CA ARG A 262 -16.02 -2.88 4.35
C ARG A 262 -16.75 -2.25 5.53
N THR A 263 -16.07 -1.32 6.21
CA THR A 263 -16.59 -0.52 7.31
C THR A 263 -16.59 0.96 6.92
N PRO A 264 -17.53 1.78 7.43
CA PRO A 264 -17.53 3.22 7.16
C PRO A 264 -16.20 3.86 7.51
N SER A 265 -15.82 4.89 6.77
CA SER A 265 -14.59 5.69 6.99
C SER A 265 -13.27 4.94 6.89
N GLU A 266 -13.27 3.65 6.50
CA GLU A 266 -12.07 2.85 6.35
C GLU A 266 -11.29 3.27 5.10
N PHE A 267 -9.96 3.39 5.25
CA PHE A 267 -9.04 3.66 4.15
C PHE A 267 -8.69 2.37 3.39
N SER A 268 -9.09 2.30 2.12
CA SER A 268 -8.70 1.24 1.19
C SER A 268 -7.70 1.77 0.16
N GLY A 269 -6.46 2.01 0.60
CA GLY A 269 -5.40 2.60 -0.22
C GLY A 269 -5.14 1.85 -1.51
N TYR A 270 -5.25 0.52 -1.49
CA TYR A 270 -5.03 -0.31 -2.68
C TYR A 270 -6.01 0.02 -3.82
N ARG A 271 -7.33 0.15 -3.53
CA ARG A 271 -8.32 0.49 -4.56
C ARG A 271 -8.16 1.92 -5.07
N LEU A 272 -7.79 2.86 -4.20
CA LEU A 272 -7.47 4.23 -4.60
C LEU A 272 -6.29 4.22 -5.59
N SER A 273 -5.16 3.60 -5.21
CA SER A 273 -3.98 3.50 -6.08
C SER A 273 -4.27 2.81 -7.41
N LEU A 274 -5.05 1.71 -7.39
CA LEU A 274 -5.47 1.01 -8.62
C LEU A 274 -6.27 1.92 -9.56
N GLY A 275 -7.26 2.66 -9.05
CA GLY A 275 -8.04 3.59 -9.85
C GLY A 275 -7.17 4.69 -10.44
N MET A 276 -6.35 5.32 -9.61
CA MET A 276 -5.49 6.44 -9.99
C MET A 276 -4.41 6.02 -11.00
N ALA A 277 -3.73 4.87 -10.79
CA ALA A 277 -2.69 4.37 -11.69
C ALA A 277 -3.19 4.12 -13.12
N ASN A 278 -4.46 3.79 -13.25
CA ASN A 278 -5.12 3.50 -14.53
C ASN A 278 -5.97 4.67 -15.05
N LYS A 279 -5.83 5.87 -14.47
CA LYS A 279 -6.61 7.07 -14.81
C LYS A 279 -8.14 6.87 -14.78
N ALA A 280 -8.65 5.97 -13.94
CA ALA A 280 -10.07 5.92 -13.62
C ALA A 280 -10.37 6.90 -12.48
N LEU A 281 -11.40 7.76 -12.63
CA LEU A 281 -11.78 8.66 -11.53
C LEU A 281 -12.30 7.83 -10.36
N VAL A 282 -11.68 7.97 -9.20
CA VAL A 282 -12.19 7.32 -8.00
C VAL A 282 -13.23 8.21 -7.34
N VAL A 283 -14.48 7.72 -7.24
CA VAL A 283 -15.53 8.32 -6.42
C VAL A 283 -15.70 7.48 -5.17
N SER A 284 -15.43 8.08 -4.01
CA SER A 284 -15.35 7.40 -2.72
C SER A 284 -16.38 7.92 -1.74
N GLU A 285 -16.90 7.02 -0.92
CA GLU A 285 -17.51 7.40 0.34
C GLU A 285 -16.48 8.08 1.27
N PRO A 286 -16.90 8.76 2.34
CA PRO A 286 -15.99 9.41 3.28
C PRO A 286 -14.95 8.44 3.84
N ILE A 287 -13.69 8.86 3.80
CA ILE A 287 -12.53 8.14 4.37
C ILE A 287 -11.95 9.01 5.49
N TYR A 288 -11.72 8.41 6.64
CA TYR A 288 -11.02 9.08 7.72
C TYR A 288 -9.51 9.09 7.47
N ARG A 289 -8.92 10.30 7.44
CA ARG A 289 -7.48 10.47 7.22
C ARG A 289 -7.01 9.78 5.92
N PRO A 290 -7.43 10.28 4.73
CA PRO A 290 -7.15 9.64 3.45
C PRO A 290 -5.70 9.84 2.95
N GLU A 291 -4.83 10.47 3.73
CA GLU A 291 -3.44 10.71 3.32
C GLU A 291 -2.73 9.42 2.85
N PRO A 292 -1.89 9.51 1.80
CA PRO A 292 -1.36 10.73 1.19
C PRO A 292 -2.25 11.36 0.11
N PHE A 293 -3.44 10.82 -0.13
CA PHE A 293 -4.34 11.29 -1.17
C PHE A 293 -5.21 12.45 -0.68
N LEU A 294 -5.41 13.44 -1.56
CA LEU A 294 -6.20 14.64 -1.26
C LEU A 294 -7.56 14.58 -1.97
N PRO A 295 -8.68 14.57 -1.23
CA PRO A 295 -10.02 14.72 -1.83
C PRO A 295 -10.14 16.01 -2.65
N GLY A 296 -10.85 15.94 -3.77
CA GLY A 296 -11.00 17.04 -4.72
C GLY A 296 -9.82 17.23 -5.67
N THR A 297 -8.63 16.69 -5.33
CA THR A 297 -7.42 16.79 -6.15
C THR A 297 -7.07 15.45 -6.81
N HIS A 298 -7.07 14.37 -6.05
CA HIS A 298 -6.69 13.05 -6.54
C HIS A 298 -7.89 12.12 -6.71
N PHE A 299 -8.96 12.37 -6.00
CA PHE A 299 -10.20 11.60 -6.06
C PHE A 299 -11.37 12.44 -5.52
N VAL A 300 -12.58 11.99 -5.82
CA VAL A 300 -13.81 12.62 -5.32
C VAL A 300 -14.27 11.88 -4.08
N MET A 301 -14.53 12.61 -3.01
CA MET A 301 -15.03 12.06 -1.74
C MET A 301 -16.35 12.75 -1.39
N VAL A 302 -17.42 11.97 -1.29
CA VAL A 302 -18.79 12.47 -1.03
C VAL A 302 -19.54 11.54 -0.08
N PRO A 303 -20.54 12.03 0.66
CA PRO A 303 -21.48 11.19 1.38
C PRO A 303 -22.13 10.14 0.47
N THR A 304 -22.51 8.99 1.04
CA THR A 304 -23.05 7.88 0.24
C THR A 304 -24.38 8.18 -0.44
N ASP A 305 -25.19 9.07 0.10
CA ASP A 305 -26.45 9.58 -0.47
C ASP A 305 -26.24 10.54 -1.64
N GLU A 306 -25.13 11.27 -1.67
CA GLU A 306 -24.72 12.18 -2.76
C GLU A 306 -23.95 11.47 -3.88
N MET A 307 -23.53 10.22 -3.67
CA MET A 307 -22.64 9.50 -4.58
C MET A 307 -23.21 9.36 -5.99
N ALA A 308 -24.51 9.07 -6.13
CA ALA A 308 -25.13 8.94 -7.45
C ALA A 308 -25.21 10.28 -8.22
N ALA A 309 -25.42 11.39 -7.52
CA ALA A 309 -25.41 12.72 -8.11
C ALA A 309 -23.99 13.09 -8.59
N SER A 310 -23.00 12.84 -7.76
CA SER A 310 -21.58 13.05 -8.08
C SER A 310 -21.15 12.19 -9.28
N ILE A 311 -21.53 10.91 -9.33
CA ILE A 311 -21.24 10.03 -10.47
C ILE A 311 -21.84 10.61 -11.77
N ARG A 312 -23.11 11.01 -11.77
CA ARG A 312 -23.75 11.61 -12.96
C ARG A 312 -23.05 12.89 -13.40
N HIS A 313 -22.66 13.75 -12.47
CA HIS A 313 -21.91 14.95 -12.77
C HIS A 313 -20.61 14.62 -13.53
N TYR A 314 -19.77 13.76 -12.98
CA TYR A 314 -18.49 13.43 -13.59
C TYR A 314 -18.60 12.54 -14.84
N LEU A 315 -19.70 11.85 -15.08
CA LEU A 315 -19.95 11.20 -16.37
C LEU A 315 -20.18 12.24 -17.48
N GLY A 316 -20.85 13.36 -17.18
CA GLY A 316 -21.05 14.48 -18.10
C GLY A 316 -19.88 15.46 -18.18
N ALA A 317 -19.15 15.66 -17.08
CA ALA A 317 -18.04 16.63 -16.98
C ALA A 317 -16.68 15.99 -17.30
N GLU A 318 -16.48 15.58 -18.56
CA GLU A 318 -15.26 14.86 -18.97
C GLU A 318 -13.97 15.64 -18.73
N HIS A 319 -13.99 16.95 -18.97
CA HIS A 319 -12.83 17.81 -18.77
C HIS A 319 -12.40 17.84 -17.31
N GLU A 320 -13.35 18.03 -16.37
CA GLU A 320 -13.06 18.03 -14.94
C GLU A 320 -12.54 16.65 -14.48
N ARG A 321 -13.20 15.58 -14.95
CA ARG A 321 -12.78 14.21 -14.67
C ARG A 321 -11.33 13.98 -15.11
N ARG A 322 -10.94 14.45 -16.30
CA ARG A 322 -9.58 14.30 -16.84
C ARG A 322 -8.55 15.02 -15.98
N ILE A 323 -8.81 16.26 -15.55
CA ILE A 323 -7.91 17.01 -14.69
C ILE A 323 -7.59 16.22 -13.40
N ILE A 324 -8.62 15.69 -12.73
CA ILE A 324 -8.45 14.93 -11.50
C ILE A 324 -7.65 13.64 -11.77
N THR A 325 -8.02 12.88 -12.81
CA THR A 325 -7.38 11.59 -13.10
C THR A 325 -5.92 11.72 -13.55
N GLU A 326 -5.58 12.75 -14.31
CA GLU A 326 -4.19 13.04 -14.72
C GLU A 326 -3.33 13.46 -13.52
N THR A 327 -3.87 14.31 -12.65
CA THR A 327 -3.20 14.73 -11.41
C THR A 327 -2.99 13.54 -10.47
N ALA A 328 -4.02 12.71 -10.30
CA ALA A 328 -3.95 11.51 -9.46
C ALA A 328 -2.94 10.49 -9.98
N ALA A 329 -2.95 10.20 -11.29
CA ALA A 329 -2.03 9.27 -11.91
C ALA A 329 -0.57 9.72 -11.76
N ARG A 330 -0.28 11.00 -12.02
CA ARG A 330 1.05 11.56 -11.78
C ARG A 330 1.47 11.40 -10.33
N PHE A 331 0.60 11.74 -9.40
CA PHE A 331 0.90 11.65 -7.97
C PHE A 331 1.24 10.21 -7.53
N VAL A 332 0.47 9.20 -7.95
CA VAL A 332 0.73 7.82 -7.54
C VAL A 332 2.01 7.26 -8.16
N HIS A 333 2.33 7.64 -9.40
CA HIS A 333 3.54 7.14 -10.07
C HIS A 333 4.83 7.87 -9.65
N GLU A 334 4.74 9.11 -9.18
CA GLU A 334 5.91 9.92 -8.83
C GLU A 334 6.13 10.05 -7.32
N HIS A 335 5.04 10.10 -6.53
CA HIS A 335 5.10 10.48 -5.12
C HIS A 335 4.59 9.44 -4.15
N ALA A 336 3.62 8.60 -4.55
CA ALA A 336 3.05 7.56 -3.71
C ALA A 336 3.41 6.16 -4.26
N THR A 337 4.71 5.90 -4.46
CA THR A 337 5.21 4.62 -4.98
C THR A 337 5.47 3.62 -3.86
N LEU A 338 5.37 2.32 -4.18
CA LEU A 338 5.74 1.24 -3.27
C LEU A 338 7.22 1.35 -2.87
N GLU A 339 8.08 1.75 -3.79
CA GLU A 339 9.51 1.93 -3.54
C GLU A 339 9.79 2.97 -2.44
N ARG A 340 9.17 4.16 -2.51
CA ARG A 340 9.30 5.18 -1.45
C ARG A 340 8.84 4.69 -0.08
N SER A 341 7.76 3.91 -0.05
CA SER A 341 7.28 3.32 1.19
C SER A 341 8.22 2.24 1.72
N THR A 342 8.82 1.46 0.82
CA THR A 342 9.84 0.45 1.16
C THR A 342 11.11 1.11 1.69
N GLU A 343 11.61 2.17 1.05
CA GLU A 343 12.74 2.96 1.53
C GLU A 343 12.50 3.51 2.95
N GLN A 344 11.28 3.98 3.22
CA GLN A 344 10.93 4.44 4.56
C GLN A 344 11.00 3.29 5.58
N ILE A 345 10.50 2.10 5.23
CA ILE A 345 10.55 0.93 6.11
C ILE A 345 12.01 0.51 6.36
N VAL A 346 12.83 0.47 5.32
CA VAL A 346 14.27 0.15 5.45
C VAL A 346 14.97 1.16 6.36
N ARG A 347 14.70 2.46 6.22
CA ARG A 347 15.23 3.48 7.14
C ARG A 347 14.82 3.25 8.59
N LEU A 348 13.56 2.89 8.85
CA LEU A 348 13.10 2.58 10.21
C LEU A 348 13.82 1.34 10.79
N MET A 349 14.09 0.34 9.96
CA MET A 349 14.91 -0.82 10.37
C MET A 349 16.34 -0.39 10.74
N GLU A 350 16.96 0.48 9.96
CA GLU A 350 18.30 1.04 10.23
C GLU A 350 18.34 1.90 11.50
N GLU A 351 17.31 2.68 11.72
CA GLU A 351 17.19 3.48 12.95
C GLU A 351 17.09 2.58 14.18
N HIS A 352 16.31 1.50 14.09
CA HIS A 352 16.20 0.52 15.17
C HIS A 352 17.56 -0.13 15.49
N GLU A 353 18.32 -0.57 14.47
CA GLU A 353 19.64 -1.16 14.65
C GLU A 353 20.61 -0.19 15.37
N ARG A 354 20.62 1.07 14.97
CA ARG A 354 21.49 2.09 15.57
C ARG A 354 21.16 2.36 17.04
N HIS A 355 19.88 2.36 17.42
CA HIS A 355 19.46 2.59 18.81
C HIS A 355 19.58 1.34 19.69
N GLY A 356 19.57 0.15 19.11
CA GLY A 356 19.75 -1.12 19.83
C GLY A 356 21.20 -1.44 20.20
N HIS A 357 22.16 -0.68 19.64
CA HIS A 357 23.61 -0.82 19.92
C HIS A 357 24.13 0.27 20.85
N ALA A 358 23.30 1.21 21.27
CA ALA A 358 23.60 2.25 22.28
C ALA A 358 23.05 1.83 23.65
#